data_9df7c6aff6d6f0eb3bab6d2c50dfc721
#
_entry.id   9df7c6aff6d6f0eb3bab6d2c50dfc721
#
_cell.length_a   1.000
_cell.length_b   1.000
_cell.length_c   1.000
_cell.angle_alpha   90.00
_cell.angle_beta   90.00
_cell.angle_gamma   90.00
#
_symmetry.space_group_name_H-M   'P 1'
#
loop_
_entity.id
_entity.type
_entity.pdbx_description
1 polymer ?
#
loop_
_entity_poly.entity_id
_entity_poly.type
_entity_poly.pdbx_seq_one_letter_code
_entity_poly.pdbx_strand_id
1 'polypeptide(L)'
;VAHSIDKLIKLGAKVIYGKEHGIHVSGHGCRDDQRLMLALIKPKFFVPVHGEYRMQVLHGKTAESMGVDPNNILILDNGDTIELRPDSMIQGDPVKSGIEMLDNTRTCVVDARALKERQQLADDGIVTVLAPISTDGNMVAPPRVSLRGVVISADPRKMSMWTEREINWVLENRWKQLSRQTSPNNFEVDWIGVQREIESGLTRRMRRELQVEPLILCLAQPAPSGTRAYKPQIVNEQTQQPKNK
;
A
#
# COMPACT_ATOMS: atom_id res chain seq x y z
N VAL A 1 22.06 -9.73 5.26
CA VAL A 1 23.48 -10.17 5.30
C VAL A 1 23.85 -10.58 6.72
N ALA A 2 23.77 -9.71 7.76
CA ALA A 2 24.16 -10.04 9.14
C ALA A 2 23.47 -11.32 9.65
N HIS A 3 22.16 -11.43 9.52
CA HIS A 3 21.38 -12.61 9.92
C HIS A 3 21.81 -13.93 9.21
N SER A 4 22.26 -13.84 7.95
CA SER A 4 22.76 -15.01 7.22
C SER A 4 24.12 -15.47 7.76
N ILE A 5 25.00 -14.52 8.10
CA ILE A 5 26.28 -14.77 8.73
C ILE A 5 26.09 -15.46 10.08
N ASP A 6 25.20 -14.91 10.93
CA ASP A 6 24.89 -15.50 12.24
C ASP A 6 24.36 -16.94 12.14
N LYS A 7 23.48 -17.20 11.16
CA LYS A 7 22.98 -18.57 10.93
C LYS A 7 24.10 -19.54 10.53
N LEU A 8 24.99 -19.13 9.65
CA LEU A 8 26.11 -19.96 9.22
C LEU A 8 27.08 -20.27 10.39
N ILE A 9 27.39 -19.26 11.22
CA ILE A 9 28.24 -19.45 12.41
C ILE A 9 27.55 -20.39 13.40
N LYS A 10 26.25 -20.25 13.65
CA LYS A 10 25.49 -21.16 14.52
C LYS A 10 25.50 -22.62 14.04
N LEU A 11 25.60 -22.82 12.73
CA LEU A 11 25.74 -24.16 12.12
C LEU A 11 27.18 -24.69 12.17
N GLY A 12 28.13 -23.99 12.81
CA GLY A 12 29.49 -24.39 12.94
C GLY A 12 30.39 -24.03 11.76
N ALA A 13 29.91 -23.26 10.80
CA ALA A 13 30.73 -22.84 9.67
C ALA A 13 31.69 -21.72 10.08
N LYS A 14 32.95 -21.81 9.61
CA LYS A 14 33.89 -20.69 9.66
C LYS A 14 33.54 -19.70 8.56
N VAL A 15 32.95 -18.55 8.94
CA VAL A 15 32.55 -17.52 7.99
C VAL A 15 33.63 -16.46 7.92
N ILE A 16 34.15 -16.22 6.71
CA ILE A 16 35.11 -15.16 6.41
C ILE A 16 34.32 -14.04 5.75
N TYR A 17 34.27 -12.85 6.33
CA TYR A 17 33.54 -11.69 5.84
C TYR A 17 34.25 -10.40 6.25
N GLY A 18 33.89 -9.28 5.61
CA GLY A 18 34.47 -7.97 5.87
C GLY A 18 35.46 -7.53 4.80
N LYS A 19 35.63 -6.22 4.68
CA LYS A 19 36.50 -5.61 3.65
C LYS A 19 37.98 -5.89 3.92
N GLU A 20 38.36 -6.08 5.21
CA GLU A 20 39.71 -6.35 5.66
C GLU A 20 40.29 -7.67 5.14
N HIS A 21 39.43 -8.60 4.75
CA HIS A 21 39.86 -9.90 4.19
C HIS A 21 39.94 -9.92 2.68
N GLY A 22 39.73 -8.80 1.98
CA GLY A 22 39.81 -8.71 0.52
C GLY A 22 38.81 -9.56 -0.24
N ILE A 23 37.76 -10.06 0.42
CA ILE A 23 36.79 -10.98 -0.18
C ILE A 23 35.84 -10.26 -1.15
N HIS A 24 35.59 -8.98 -0.90
CA HIS A 24 34.75 -8.15 -1.74
C HIS A 24 35.44 -6.84 -2.08
N VAL A 25 35.71 -6.65 -3.36
CA VAL A 25 36.16 -5.38 -3.91
C VAL A 25 35.00 -4.77 -4.67
N SER A 26 34.68 -3.50 -4.38
CA SER A 26 33.66 -2.79 -5.13
C SER A 26 34.01 -2.78 -6.62
N GLY A 27 33.07 -3.20 -7.47
CA GLY A 27 33.22 -3.09 -8.92
C GLY A 27 32.98 -1.66 -9.44
N HIS A 28 32.54 -0.74 -8.57
CA HIS A 28 32.32 0.66 -8.91
C HIS A 28 33.57 1.48 -8.60
N GLY A 29 33.98 2.29 -9.58
CA GLY A 29 35.07 3.25 -9.38
C GLY A 29 34.75 4.28 -8.30
N CYS A 30 35.77 4.67 -7.52
CA CYS A 30 35.66 5.79 -6.60
C CYS A 30 35.68 7.12 -7.37
N ARG A 31 35.49 8.24 -6.64
CA ARG A 31 35.43 9.58 -7.26
C ARG A 31 36.72 9.91 -8.05
N ASP A 32 37.86 9.47 -7.58
CA ASP A 32 39.14 9.75 -8.27
C ASP A 32 39.30 8.90 -9.54
N ASP A 33 38.76 7.67 -9.56
CA ASP A 33 38.69 6.85 -10.79
C ASP A 33 37.78 7.53 -11.83
N GLN A 34 36.64 8.08 -11.39
CA GLN A 34 35.72 8.83 -12.26
C GLN A 34 36.39 10.08 -12.83
N ARG A 35 37.14 10.82 -12.00
CA ARG A 35 37.95 11.98 -12.42
C ARG A 35 39.00 11.60 -13.45
N LEU A 36 39.72 10.51 -13.21
CA LEU A 36 40.73 10.02 -14.17
C LEU A 36 40.10 9.68 -15.53
N MET A 37 38.95 8.97 -15.51
CA MET A 37 38.23 8.66 -16.74
C MET A 37 37.80 9.91 -17.50
N LEU A 38 37.23 10.88 -16.79
CA LEU A 38 36.80 12.14 -17.40
C LEU A 38 37.99 12.95 -17.98
N ALA A 39 39.13 12.96 -17.27
CA ALA A 39 40.32 13.62 -17.73
C ALA A 39 40.91 12.97 -19.02
N LEU A 40 40.84 11.64 -19.14
CA LEU A 40 41.34 10.89 -20.28
C LEU A 40 40.39 11.02 -21.49
N ILE A 41 39.06 10.89 -21.28
CA ILE A 41 38.08 10.87 -22.37
C ILE A 41 37.75 12.29 -22.84
N LYS A 42 37.69 13.26 -21.91
CA LYS A 42 37.28 14.66 -22.17
C LYS A 42 35.95 14.74 -22.93
N PRO A 43 34.88 14.17 -22.38
CA PRO A 43 33.59 14.06 -23.09
C PRO A 43 33.01 15.46 -23.34
N LYS A 44 32.40 15.66 -24.51
CA LYS A 44 31.64 16.88 -24.83
C LYS A 44 30.31 16.89 -24.10
N PHE A 45 29.64 15.75 -23.98
CA PHE A 45 28.37 15.55 -23.30
C PHE A 45 28.52 14.48 -22.22
N PHE A 46 27.79 14.66 -21.14
CA PHE A 46 27.87 13.74 -20.00
C PHE A 46 26.47 13.41 -19.45
N VAL A 47 26.19 12.11 -19.32
CA VAL A 47 24.95 11.60 -18.74
C VAL A 47 25.32 10.50 -17.73
N PRO A 48 25.22 10.74 -16.44
CA PRO A 48 25.42 9.69 -15.43
C PRO A 48 24.29 8.70 -15.50
N VAL A 49 24.61 7.42 -15.44
CA VAL A 49 23.64 6.33 -15.43
C VAL A 49 23.92 5.42 -14.23
N HIS A 50 22.91 4.68 -13.78
CA HIS A 50 22.98 3.78 -12.66
C HIS A 50 23.11 4.49 -11.30
N GLY A 51 22.61 3.87 -10.25
CA GLY A 51 22.59 4.45 -8.92
C GLY A 51 21.34 5.34 -8.65
N GLU A 52 21.31 5.89 -7.43
CA GLU A 52 20.22 6.77 -7.02
C GLU A 52 20.43 8.20 -7.59
N TYR A 53 19.35 8.97 -7.75
CA TYR A 53 19.37 10.32 -8.29
C TYR A 53 20.43 11.22 -7.63
N ARG A 54 20.58 11.19 -6.30
CA ARG A 54 21.61 11.93 -5.57
C ARG A 54 23.04 11.56 -6.00
N MET A 55 23.28 10.29 -6.37
CA MET A 55 24.59 9.83 -6.85
C MET A 55 24.86 10.33 -8.25
N GLN A 56 23.84 10.36 -9.10
CA GLN A 56 23.94 10.92 -10.45
C GLN A 56 24.23 12.40 -10.42
N VAL A 57 23.57 13.18 -9.53
CA VAL A 57 23.85 14.59 -9.31
C VAL A 57 25.30 14.82 -8.87
N LEU A 58 25.81 14.01 -7.94
CA LEU A 58 27.21 14.11 -7.49
C LEU A 58 28.20 13.75 -8.59
N HIS A 59 27.87 12.78 -9.44
CA HIS A 59 28.69 12.40 -10.58
C HIS A 59 28.70 13.50 -11.66
N GLY A 60 27.54 14.15 -11.90
CA GLY A 60 27.46 15.35 -12.75
C GLY A 60 28.34 16.50 -12.24
N LYS A 61 28.33 16.80 -10.94
CA LYS A 61 29.23 17.79 -10.32
C LYS A 61 30.71 17.40 -10.46
N THR A 62 31.02 16.11 -10.42
CA THR A 62 32.37 15.65 -10.66
C THR A 62 32.77 15.91 -12.11
N ALA A 63 31.88 15.65 -13.09
CA ALA A 63 32.14 15.97 -14.49
C ALA A 63 32.33 17.47 -14.74
N GLU A 64 31.49 18.31 -14.16
CA GLU A 64 31.65 19.78 -14.20
C GLU A 64 33.01 20.22 -13.65
N SER A 65 33.44 19.67 -12.49
CA SER A 65 34.75 19.97 -11.90
C SER A 65 35.95 19.53 -12.77
N MET A 66 35.71 18.64 -13.71
CA MET A 66 36.70 18.15 -14.69
C MET A 66 36.60 18.86 -16.03
N GLY A 67 35.80 19.93 -16.15
CA GLY A 67 35.73 20.81 -17.31
C GLY A 67 34.63 20.48 -18.32
N VAL A 68 33.69 19.61 -17.98
CA VAL A 68 32.49 19.43 -18.82
C VAL A 68 31.57 20.62 -18.60
N ASP A 69 31.08 21.24 -19.69
CA ASP A 69 30.13 22.35 -19.62
C ASP A 69 28.85 21.90 -18.90
N PRO A 70 28.39 22.62 -17.87
CA PRO A 70 27.14 22.30 -17.16
C PRO A 70 25.93 22.14 -18.08
N ASN A 71 25.86 22.89 -19.20
CA ASN A 71 24.79 22.79 -20.18
C ASN A 71 24.84 21.47 -20.98
N ASN A 72 25.95 20.77 -20.92
CA ASN A 72 26.18 19.48 -21.58
C ASN A 72 26.08 18.30 -20.60
N ILE A 73 25.57 18.53 -19.38
CA ILE A 73 25.35 17.50 -18.35
C ILE A 73 23.84 17.33 -18.17
N LEU A 74 23.32 16.13 -18.46
CA LEU A 74 21.91 15.81 -18.21
C LEU A 74 21.81 14.73 -17.14
N ILE A 75 20.98 15.00 -16.12
CA ILE A 75 20.58 14.01 -15.12
C ILE A 75 19.16 13.58 -15.48
N LEU A 76 18.99 12.30 -15.75
CA LEU A 76 17.77 11.72 -16.32
C LEU A 76 17.12 10.76 -15.34
N ASP A 77 15.81 10.75 -15.32
CA ASP A 77 15.01 9.72 -14.68
C ASP A 77 14.75 8.52 -15.62
N ASN A 78 14.31 7.41 -15.05
CA ASN A 78 13.90 6.26 -15.85
C ASN A 78 12.74 6.64 -16.80
N GLY A 79 12.92 6.39 -18.09
CA GLY A 79 11.95 6.75 -19.13
C GLY A 79 12.27 8.03 -19.87
N ASP A 80 13.13 8.90 -19.33
CA ASP A 80 13.64 10.04 -20.08
C ASP A 80 14.45 9.56 -21.27
N THR A 81 14.35 10.26 -22.38
CA THR A 81 15.09 9.97 -23.60
C THR A 81 16.00 11.13 -23.95
N ILE A 82 17.09 10.82 -24.64
CA ILE A 82 17.98 11.83 -25.20
C ILE A 82 18.17 11.59 -26.68
N GLU A 83 18.22 12.66 -27.44
CA GLU A 83 18.68 12.70 -28.80
C GLU A 83 20.10 13.26 -28.84
N LEU A 84 21.06 12.42 -29.24
CA LEU A 84 22.45 12.81 -29.29
C LEU A 84 22.85 13.07 -30.76
N ARG A 85 23.30 14.28 -31.04
CA ARG A 85 23.85 14.71 -32.35
C ARG A 85 25.32 15.09 -32.18
N PRO A 86 26.09 15.26 -33.24
CA PRO A 86 27.50 15.61 -33.14
C PRO A 86 27.78 16.87 -32.31
N ASP A 87 26.85 17.83 -32.37
CA ASP A 87 27.02 19.14 -31.69
C ASP A 87 25.98 19.47 -30.65
N SER A 88 25.02 18.60 -30.40
CA SER A 88 23.95 18.84 -29.41
C SER A 88 23.49 17.58 -28.72
N MET A 89 23.05 17.71 -27.50
CA MET A 89 22.36 16.69 -26.72
C MET A 89 21.05 17.31 -26.20
N ILE A 90 19.92 16.74 -26.58
CA ILE A 90 18.61 17.28 -26.35
C ILE A 90 17.77 16.21 -25.64
N GLN A 91 17.04 16.59 -24.58
CA GLN A 91 16.06 15.70 -23.98
C GLN A 91 14.87 15.59 -24.91
N GLY A 92 14.47 14.34 -25.24
CA GLY A 92 13.33 14.01 -26.07
C GLY A 92 12.07 13.71 -25.24
N ASP A 93 11.03 13.25 -25.93
CA ASP A 93 9.79 12.85 -25.29
C ASP A 93 10.02 11.59 -24.43
N PRO A 94 9.49 11.56 -23.19
CA PRO A 94 9.67 10.41 -22.31
C PRO A 94 8.93 9.18 -22.83
N VAL A 95 9.49 8.01 -22.60
CA VAL A 95 8.85 6.72 -22.86
C VAL A 95 8.31 6.12 -21.58
N LYS A 96 7.26 5.30 -21.69
CA LYS A 96 6.71 4.60 -20.54
C LYS A 96 7.80 3.73 -19.89
N SER A 97 8.09 4.00 -18.64
CA SER A 97 9.01 3.23 -17.81
C SER A 97 8.36 2.89 -16.47
N GLY A 98 8.97 2.01 -15.72
CA GLY A 98 8.50 1.65 -14.37
C GLY A 98 8.86 0.22 -14.01
N ILE A 99 8.46 -0.16 -12.80
CA ILE A 99 8.66 -1.52 -12.30
C ILE A 99 7.36 -2.28 -12.52
N GLU A 100 7.43 -3.39 -13.23
CA GLU A 100 6.33 -4.35 -13.35
C GLU A 100 6.61 -5.52 -12.40
N MET A 101 5.67 -5.76 -11.49
CA MET A 101 5.75 -6.89 -10.56
C MET A 101 5.11 -8.11 -11.21
N LEU A 102 5.87 -9.18 -11.34
CA LEU A 102 5.38 -10.46 -11.85
C LEU A 102 4.98 -11.37 -10.68
N ASP A 103 4.00 -12.23 -10.92
CA ASP A 103 3.68 -13.30 -9.99
C ASP A 103 4.81 -14.35 -9.92
N ASN A 104 4.71 -15.30 -8.99
CA ASN A 104 5.72 -16.35 -8.83
C ASN A 104 5.87 -17.24 -10.07
N THR A 105 4.85 -17.32 -10.91
CA THR A 105 4.87 -18.10 -12.17
C THR A 105 5.48 -17.32 -13.32
N ARG A 106 5.70 -16.00 -13.11
CA ARG A 106 6.18 -15.04 -14.14
C ARG A 106 5.28 -14.94 -15.36
N THR A 107 4.03 -15.29 -15.22
CA THR A 107 3.05 -15.30 -16.32
C THR A 107 2.12 -14.09 -16.29
N CYS A 108 1.89 -13.50 -15.12
CA CYS A 108 0.98 -12.39 -14.94
C CYS A 108 1.65 -11.20 -14.26
N VAL A 109 1.37 -10.01 -14.77
CA VAL A 109 1.71 -8.76 -14.08
C VAL A 109 0.74 -8.57 -12.91
N VAL A 110 1.27 -8.38 -11.71
CA VAL A 110 0.45 -8.09 -10.52
C VAL A 110 0.10 -6.61 -10.53
N ASP A 111 -1.18 -6.28 -10.52
CA ASP A 111 -1.62 -4.90 -10.53
C ASP A 111 -1.31 -4.17 -9.21
N ALA A 112 -1.30 -2.85 -9.26
CA ALA A 112 -0.99 -2.01 -8.10
C ALA A 112 -1.99 -2.18 -6.95
N ARG A 113 -3.26 -2.51 -7.27
CA ARG A 113 -4.30 -2.74 -6.27
C ARG A 113 -4.01 -4.02 -5.50
N ALA A 114 -3.71 -5.12 -6.19
CA ALA A 114 -3.36 -6.38 -5.54
C ALA A 114 -2.11 -6.27 -4.67
N LEU A 115 -1.11 -5.49 -5.10
CA LEU A 115 0.08 -5.21 -4.29
C LEU A 115 -0.27 -4.44 -3.02
N LYS A 116 -1.10 -3.40 -3.14
CA LYS A 116 -1.56 -2.60 -2.00
C LYS A 116 -2.36 -3.43 -1.00
N GLU A 117 -3.31 -4.25 -1.49
CA GLU A 117 -4.11 -5.14 -0.65
C GLU A 117 -3.23 -6.16 0.08
N ARG A 118 -2.22 -6.75 -0.59
CA ARG A 118 -1.24 -7.64 0.05
C ARG A 118 -0.43 -6.93 1.13
N GLN A 119 -0.03 -5.69 0.89
CA GLN A 119 0.69 -4.90 1.88
C GLN A 119 -0.19 -4.62 3.11
N GLN A 120 -1.43 -4.18 2.92
CA GLN A 120 -2.39 -3.96 4.00
C GLN A 120 -2.64 -5.23 4.82
N LEU A 121 -2.80 -6.38 4.14
CA LEU A 121 -2.95 -7.68 4.80
C LEU A 121 -1.72 -8.05 5.64
N ALA A 122 -0.52 -7.73 5.16
CA ALA A 122 0.72 -8.03 5.87
C ALA A 122 0.95 -7.11 7.08
N ASP A 123 0.61 -5.84 6.96
CA ASP A 123 0.85 -4.83 7.99
C ASP A 123 -0.24 -4.82 9.07
N ASP A 124 -1.50 -4.78 8.68
CA ASP A 124 -2.63 -4.50 9.57
C ASP A 124 -3.70 -5.62 9.59
N GLY A 125 -3.57 -6.65 8.75
CA GLY A 125 -4.50 -7.77 8.70
C GLY A 125 -5.81 -7.48 7.96
N ILE A 126 -6.86 -8.27 8.27
CA ILE A 126 -8.18 -8.19 7.62
C ILE A 126 -9.33 -8.16 8.63
N VAL A 127 -10.32 -7.35 8.34
CA VAL A 127 -11.62 -7.30 9.02
C VAL A 127 -12.69 -7.75 8.04
N THR A 128 -13.38 -8.84 8.35
CA THR A 128 -14.52 -9.30 7.56
C THR A 128 -15.81 -8.98 8.28
N VAL A 129 -16.72 -8.33 7.58
CA VAL A 129 -18.05 -7.95 8.08
C VAL A 129 -19.12 -8.65 7.27
N LEU A 130 -20.01 -9.39 7.94
CA LEU A 130 -21.24 -9.89 7.35
C LEU A 130 -22.38 -9.00 7.80
N ALA A 131 -23.03 -8.30 6.85
CA ALA A 131 -24.11 -7.35 7.09
C ALA A 131 -25.45 -7.87 6.55
N PRO A 132 -26.33 -8.44 7.40
CA PRO A 132 -27.64 -8.92 6.97
C PRO A 132 -28.60 -7.75 6.85
N ILE A 133 -28.93 -7.35 5.61
CA ILE A 133 -29.73 -6.19 5.29
C ILE A 133 -30.88 -6.60 4.36
N SER A 134 -32.11 -6.17 4.68
CA SER A 134 -33.26 -6.39 3.80
C SER A 134 -33.27 -5.42 2.61
N THR A 135 -33.94 -5.82 1.53
CA THR A 135 -34.00 -5.00 0.30
C THR A 135 -34.74 -3.68 0.49
N ASP A 136 -35.49 -3.50 1.56
CA ASP A 136 -36.15 -2.26 1.96
C ASP A 136 -35.31 -1.40 2.96
N GLY A 137 -34.04 -1.76 3.18
CA GLY A 137 -33.09 -0.95 3.91
C GLY A 137 -33.09 -1.10 5.43
N ASN A 138 -33.46 -2.27 5.94
CA ASN A 138 -33.40 -2.53 7.38
C ASN A 138 -32.34 -3.58 7.69
N MET A 139 -31.60 -3.40 8.76
CA MET A 139 -30.76 -4.48 9.30
C MET A 139 -31.67 -5.53 9.95
N VAL A 140 -31.50 -6.80 9.59
CA VAL A 140 -32.40 -7.89 10.01
C VAL A 140 -31.80 -8.80 11.08
N ALA A 141 -30.50 -8.73 11.29
CA ALA A 141 -29.80 -9.40 12.38
C ALA A 141 -28.54 -8.60 12.74
N PRO A 142 -27.92 -8.81 13.93
CA PRO A 142 -26.67 -8.16 14.26
C PRO A 142 -25.58 -8.53 13.27
N PRO A 143 -24.72 -7.59 12.86
CA PRO A 143 -23.62 -7.88 11.95
C PRO A 143 -22.62 -8.81 12.64
N ARG A 144 -22.00 -9.71 11.84
CA ARG A 144 -20.91 -10.56 12.33
C ARG A 144 -19.59 -9.99 11.86
N VAL A 145 -18.65 -9.84 12.78
CA VAL A 145 -17.32 -9.31 12.53
C VAL A 145 -16.28 -10.36 12.86
N SER A 146 -15.36 -10.60 11.95
CA SER A 146 -14.21 -11.47 12.13
C SER A 146 -12.93 -10.71 11.85
N LEU A 147 -11.92 -10.91 12.68
CA LEU A 147 -10.64 -10.24 12.62
C LEU A 147 -9.53 -11.28 12.44
N ARG A 148 -8.60 -11.04 11.52
CA ARG A 148 -7.41 -11.88 11.33
C ARG A 148 -6.18 -11.00 11.14
N GLY A 149 -5.15 -11.21 11.95
CA GLY A 149 -3.90 -10.45 11.88
C GLY A 149 -4.02 -9.00 12.37
N VAL A 150 -5.20 -8.55 12.81
CA VAL A 150 -5.40 -7.19 13.31
C VAL A 150 -4.98 -7.12 14.77
N VAL A 151 -4.01 -6.26 15.07
CA VAL A 151 -3.58 -5.99 16.44
C VAL A 151 -4.49 -4.91 17.03
N ILE A 152 -5.40 -5.33 17.91
CA ILE A 152 -6.32 -4.41 18.58
C ILE A 152 -5.98 -4.34 20.05
N SER A 153 -5.65 -3.15 20.54
CA SER A 153 -5.61 -2.84 21.98
C SER A 153 -6.99 -2.61 22.58
N ALA A 154 -8.05 -2.65 21.76
CA ALA A 154 -9.42 -2.39 22.14
C ALA A 154 -10.25 -3.68 22.34
N ASP A 155 -11.29 -3.60 23.19
CA ASP A 155 -12.26 -4.69 23.38
C ASP A 155 -12.91 -5.09 22.02
N PRO A 156 -12.91 -6.38 21.66
CA PRO A 156 -13.56 -6.88 20.43
C PRO A 156 -15.04 -6.47 20.31
N ARG A 157 -15.73 -6.24 21.43
CA ARG A 157 -17.11 -5.75 21.45
C ARG A 157 -17.27 -4.37 20.81
N LYS A 158 -16.24 -3.50 20.90
CA LYS A 158 -16.25 -2.19 20.27
C LYS A 158 -16.32 -2.29 18.74
N MET A 159 -15.68 -3.29 18.15
CA MET A 159 -15.74 -3.51 16.69
C MET A 159 -17.16 -3.83 16.22
N SER A 160 -17.88 -4.71 16.94
CA SER A 160 -19.28 -5.01 16.61
C SER A 160 -20.17 -3.76 16.72
N MET A 161 -20.00 -2.98 17.78
CA MET A 161 -20.75 -1.71 17.98
C MET A 161 -20.43 -0.67 16.90
N TRP A 162 -19.17 -0.53 16.51
CA TRP A 162 -18.77 0.40 15.44
C TRP A 162 -19.36 -0.02 14.09
N THR A 163 -19.30 -1.32 13.81
CA THR A 163 -19.85 -1.90 12.57
C THR A 163 -21.35 -1.68 12.51
N GLU A 164 -22.08 -1.95 13.60
CA GLU A 164 -23.52 -1.75 13.68
C GLU A 164 -23.90 -0.26 13.48
N ARG A 165 -23.17 0.66 14.11
CA ARG A 165 -23.39 2.10 13.93
C ARG A 165 -23.12 2.55 12.51
N GLU A 166 -22.07 2.03 11.86
CA GLU A 166 -21.73 2.39 10.50
C GLU A 166 -22.76 1.87 9.50
N ILE A 167 -23.23 0.62 9.68
CA ILE A 167 -24.28 0.06 8.84
C ILE A 167 -25.56 0.91 8.97
N ASN A 168 -26.00 1.20 10.20
CA ASN A 168 -27.18 2.03 10.42
C ASN A 168 -27.02 3.41 9.80
N TRP A 169 -25.85 4.03 9.93
CA TRP A 169 -25.59 5.33 9.31
C TRP A 169 -25.74 5.29 7.79
N VAL A 170 -25.20 4.23 7.13
CA VAL A 170 -25.33 4.03 5.67
C VAL A 170 -26.78 3.84 5.28
N LEU A 171 -27.52 3.02 6.01
CA LEU A 171 -28.95 2.78 5.74
C LEU A 171 -29.82 4.03 5.91
N GLU A 172 -29.52 4.87 6.90
CA GLU A 172 -30.27 6.11 7.15
C GLU A 172 -29.91 7.22 6.15
N ASN A 173 -28.63 7.35 5.78
CA ASN A 173 -28.15 8.54 5.07
C ASN A 173 -27.85 8.29 3.58
N ARG A 174 -27.56 7.05 3.18
CA ARG A 174 -27.15 6.70 1.81
C ARG A 174 -28.13 5.80 1.07
N TRP A 175 -29.02 5.12 1.79
CA TRP A 175 -29.91 4.11 1.20
C TRP A 175 -30.68 4.61 -0.02
N LYS A 176 -31.25 5.81 0.02
CA LYS A 176 -32.01 6.41 -1.08
C LYS A 176 -31.20 6.60 -2.37
N GLN A 177 -29.88 6.70 -2.25
CA GLN A 177 -28.97 6.82 -3.39
C GLN A 177 -28.52 5.46 -3.92
N LEU A 178 -28.56 4.44 -3.06
CA LEU A 178 -28.07 3.07 -3.32
C LEU A 178 -29.21 2.10 -3.65
N SER A 179 -30.46 2.54 -3.54
CA SER A 179 -31.62 1.70 -3.80
C SER A 179 -32.69 2.44 -4.60
N ARG A 180 -33.41 1.71 -5.44
CA ARG A 180 -34.55 2.20 -6.21
C ARG A 180 -35.75 1.28 -6.01
N GLN A 181 -36.87 1.82 -5.54
CA GLN A 181 -38.10 1.04 -5.48
C GLN A 181 -38.68 0.88 -6.87
N THR A 182 -38.89 -0.36 -7.30
CA THR A 182 -39.43 -0.73 -8.61
C THR A 182 -40.91 -1.11 -8.53
N SER A 183 -41.38 -1.61 -7.37
CA SER A 183 -42.79 -1.89 -7.07
C SER A 183 -43.00 -1.87 -5.54
N PRO A 184 -44.25 -1.92 -5.03
CA PRO A 184 -44.53 -1.72 -3.58
C PRO A 184 -43.68 -2.54 -2.61
N ASN A 185 -43.23 -3.71 -3.02
CA ASN A 185 -42.38 -4.59 -2.16
C ASN A 185 -41.11 -5.03 -2.86
N ASN A 186 -40.73 -4.38 -3.96
CA ASN A 186 -39.55 -4.77 -4.72
C ASN A 186 -38.59 -3.58 -4.87
N PHE A 187 -37.32 -3.82 -4.52
CA PHE A 187 -36.26 -2.84 -4.56
C PHE A 187 -35.08 -3.40 -5.37
N GLU A 188 -34.53 -2.58 -6.23
CA GLU A 188 -33.26 -2.79 -6.87
C GLU A 188 -32.19 -2.07 -6.04
N VAL A 189 -31.18 -2.81 -5.55
CA VAL A 189 -30.18 -2.29 -4.61
C VAL A 189 -28.79 -2.45 -5.19
N ASP A 190 -28.02 -1.36 -5.18
CA ASP A 190 -26.58 -1.40 -5.46
C ASP A 190 -25.83 -1.95 -4.24
N TRP A 191 -25.80 -3.28 -4.12
CA TRP A 191 -25.12 -3.96 -3.03
C TRP A 191 -23.62 -3.67 -2.98
N ILE A 192 -22.98 -3.45 -4.14
CA ILE A 192 -21.56 -3.11 -4.21
C ILE A 192 -21.33 -1.72 -3.62
N GLY A 193 -22.22 -0.76 -3.95
CA GLY A 193 -22.20 0.57 -3.35
C GLY A 193 -22.41 0.54 -1.85
N VAL A 194 -23.39 -0.24 -1.36
CA VAL A 194 -23.63 -0.42 0.10
C VAL A 194 -22.39 -0.94 0.80
N GLN A 195 -21.77 -2.00 0.27
CA GLN A 195 -20.55 -2.59 0.82
C GLN A 195 -19.40 -1.57 0.89
N ARG A 196 -19.17 -0.83 -0.20
CA ARG A 196 -18.12 0.21 -0.28
C ARG A 196 -18.31 1.33 0.74
N GLU A 197 -19.55 1.79 0.95
CA GLU A 197 -19.82 2.82 1.95
C GLU A 197 -19.53 2.35 3.36
N ILE A 198 -19.93 1.12 3.71
CA ILE A 198 -19.64 0.49 5.00
C ILE A 198 -18.13 0.31 5.20
N GLU A 199 -17.42 -0.23 4.20
CA GLU A 199 -15.97 -0.43 4.22
C GLU A 199 -15.23 0.90 4.43
N SER A 200 -15.62 1.94 3.68
CA SER A 200 -15.03 3.28 3.77
C SER A 200 -15.25 3.92 5.15
N GLY A 201 -16.44 3.75 5.72
CA GLY A 201 -16.78 4.27 7.04
C GLY A 201 -15.96 3.60 8.13
N LEU A 202 -15.88 2.27 8.09
CA LEU A 202 -15.08 1.49 9.04
C LEU A 202 -13.59 1.78 8.92
N THR A 203 -13.06 1.92 7.71
CA THR A 203 -11.65 2.28 7.48
C THR A 203 -11.33 3.63 8.13
N ARG A 204 -12.16 4.66 7.87
CA ARG A 204 -11.97 5.99 8.49
C ARG A 204 -12.00 5.91 10.01
N ARG A 205 -12.88 5.11 10.58
CA ARG A 205 -13.01 4.94 12.02
C ARG A 205 -11.81 4.22 12.62
N MET A 206 -11.37 3.10 12.03
CA MET A 206 -10.21 2.35 12.52
C MET A 206 -8.93 3.17 12.44
N ARG A 207 -8.73 3.92 11.36
CA ARG A 207 -7.60 4.86 11.25
C ARG A 207 -7.61 5.90 12.37
N ARG A 208 -8.78 6.48 12.69
CA ARG A 208 -8.90 7.51 13.72
C ARG A 208 -8.76 6.96 15.14
N GLU A 209 -9.40 5.84 15.43
CA GLU A 209 -9.51 5.32 16.81
C GLU A 209 -8.35 4.38 17.20
N LEU A 210 -7.78 3.66 16.22
CA LEU A 210 -6.78 2.62 16.45
C LEU A 210 -5.47 2.88 15.73
N GLN A 211 -5.41 3.84 14.82
CA GLN A 211 -4.25 4.15 13.97
C GLN A 211 -3.78 2.95 13.12
N VAL A 212 -4.71 2.08 12.72
CA VAL A 212 -4.49 0.94 11.83
C VAL A 212 -5.41 1.02 10.62
N GLU A 213 -4.99 0.44 9.51
CA GLU A 213 -5.74 0.42 8.25
C GLU A 213 -5.84 -1.00 7.66
N PRO A 214 -6.48 -1.93 8.37
CA PRO A 214 -6.63 -3.29 7.87
C PRO A 214 -7.46 -3.30 6.59
N LEU A 215 -7.30 -4.35 5.79
CA LEU A 215 -8.20 -4.59 4.67
C LEU A 215 -9.59 -4.90 5.22
N ILE A 216 -10.60 -4.12 4.84
CA ILE A 216 -11.98 -4.36 5.26
C ILE A 216 -12.73 -4.99 4.10
N LEU A 217 -13.37 -6.13 4.37
CA LEU A 217 -14.23 -6.84 3.44
C LEU A 217 -15.65 -6.89 4.04
N CYS A 218 -16.56 -6.14 3.44
CA CYS A 218 -17.97 -6.18 3.80
C CYS A 218 -18.76 -7.06 2.83
N LEU A 219 -19.49 -8.02 3.37
CA LEU A 219 -20.37 -8.89 2.62
C LEU A 219 -21.82 -8.56 3.03
N ALA A 220 -22.54 -7.83 2.20
CA ALA A 220 -23.97 -7.61 2.40
C ALA A 220 -24.71 -8.92 2.10
N GLN A 221 -25.50 -9.37 3.06
CA GLN A 221 -26.37 -10.55 2.91
C GLN A 221 -27.81 -10.05 2.72
N PRO A 222 -28.33 -10.07 1.47
CA PRO A 222 -29.69 -9.60 1.17
C PRO A 222 -30.74 -10.45 1.86
N ALA A 223 -31.72 -9.81 2.47
CA ALA A 223 -32.94 -10.45 2.96
C ALA A 223 -34.18 -9.85 2.26
N PRO A 224 -35.29 -10.61 2.14
CA PRO A 224 -36.51 -10.10 1.51
C PRO A 224 -37.06 -8.83 2.18
N SER A 225 -37.71 -8.00 1.39
CA SER A 225 -38.46 -6.86 1.89
C SER A 225 -39.53 -7.30 2.92
N GLY A 226 -39.73 -6.49 3.95
CA GLY A 226 -40.65 -6.81 5.05
C GLY A 226 -40.13 -7.82 6.07
N THR A 227 -38.87 -8.27 5.96
CA THR A 227 -38.23 -9.03 7.03
C THR A 227 -38.14 -8.17 8.29
N ARG A 228 -38.47 -8.76 9.45
CA ARG A 228 -38.46 -8.05 10.72
C ARG A 228 -37.12 -7.36 10.98
N ALA A 229 -37.15 -6.06 11.20
CA ALA A 229 -35.95 -5.29 11.51
C ALA A 229 -35.36 -5.72 12.86
N TYR A 230 -34.03 -5.84 12.88
CA TYR A 230 -33.26 -6.01 14.09
C TYR A 230 -33.28 -4.70 14.91
N LYS A 231 -33.59 -4.82 16.19
CA LYS A 231 -33.49 -3.70 17.13
C LYS A 231 -32.30 -3.95 18.06
N PRO A 232 -31.30 -3.06 18.06
CA PRO A 232 -30.16 -3.15 18.97
C PRO A 232 -30.62 -3.24 20.43
N GLN A 233 -30.10 -4.17 21.18
CA GLN A 233 -30.27 -4.13 22.63
C GLN A 233 -29.37 -3.02 23.16
N ILE A 234 -29.95 -1.95 23.73
CA ILE A 234 -29.21 -0.88 24.42
C ILE A 234 -28.62 -1.48 25.69
N VAL A 235 -27.36 -1.92 25.59
CA VAL A 235 -26.60 -2.28 26.81
C VAL A 235 -26.17 -0.94 27.44
N ASN A 236 -26.86 -0.54 28.52
CA ASN A 236 -26.47 0.62 29.31
C ASN A 236 -25.06 0.39 29.88
N GLU A 237 -24.11 1.23 29.48
CA GLU A 237 -22.71 1.21 29.92
C GLU A 237 -22.51 1.47 31.44
N GLN A 238 -23.57 1.61 32.23
CA GLN A 238 -23.47 2.07 33.64
C GLN A 238 -23.37 0.96 34.70
N THR A 239 -23.27 -0.32 34.34
CA THR A 239 -23.37 -1.39 35.35
C THR A 239 -22.18 -2.34 35.42
N GLN A 240 -20.94 -1.88 35.23
CA GLN A 240 -19.77 -2.68 35.62
C GLN A 240 -18.62 -1.80 36.13
N GLN A 241 -18.78 -1.25 37.31
CA GLN A 241 -17.62 -0.98 38.18
C GLN A 241 -17.15 -2.34 38.75
N PRO A 242 -15.89 -2.72 38.65
CA PRO A 242 -15.40 -3.90 39.35
C PRO A 242 -15.42 -3.64 40.82
N LYS A 243 -16.19 -4.44 41.58
CA LYS A 243 -16.06 -4.52 43.03
C LYS A 243 -14.66 -5.05 43.34
N ASN A 244 -13.80 -4.15 43.79
CA ASN A 244 -12.55 -4.52 44.44
C ASN A 244 -12.84 -5.41 45.64
N LYS A 245 -12.30 -6.59 45.66
CA LYS A 245 -11.97 -7.37 46.85
C LYS A 245 -10.50 -7.70 46.81
#